data_4d41efed6139b625f5d1d33d94a6bb49
#
_entry.id   4d41efed6139b625f5d1d33d94a6bb49
#
_cell.length_a   1.000
_cell.length_b   1.000
_cell.length_c   1.000
_cell.angle_alpha   90.00
_cell.angle_beta   90.00
_cell.angle_gamma   90.00
#
_symmetry.space_group_name_H-M   'P 1'
#
loop_
_entity.id
_entity.type
_entity.pdbx_description
1 polymer ?
#
loop_
_entity_poly.entity_id
_entity_poly.type
_entity_poly.pdbx_seq_one_letter_code
_entity_poly.pdbx_strand_id
1 'polypeptide(L)'
;MGIEMIMEASRAGMQNERLRMDQSSRNIALANTPVSPQALQQRQAVSFASKLGGPDSTVPQATRTVHDPSHPMADAKGFVHYPAVDMVQEMTTMLTASRGYEANVRSFNVLRSMVLRALELGAK
;
A
#
# COMPACT_ATOMS: atom_id res chain seq x y z
N MET A 1 -29.69 -11.13 6.17
CA MET A 1 -28.46 -11.64 5.56
C MET A 1 -28.55 -11.35 4.08
N GLY A 2 -27.95 -10.47 3.59
CA GLY A 2 -28.16 -10.29 2.22
C GLY A 2 -27.36 -9.17 1.61
N ILE A 3 -28.05 -8.31 0.93
CA ILE A 3 -27.51 -7.22 0.12
C ILE A 3 -26.63 -6.27 0.96
N GLU A 4 -26.99 -5.98 2.20
CA GLU A 4 -26.21 -5.11 3.10
C GLU A 4 -24.81 -5.69 3.37
N MET A 5 -24.73 -6.99 3.62
CA MET A 5 -23.48 -7.68 3.86
C MET A 5 -22.57 -7.67 2.62
N ILE A 6 -23.18 -7.84 1.43
CA ILE A 6 -22.44 -7.79 0.17
C ILE A 6 -21.99 -6.35 -0.15
N MET A 7 -22.83 -5.37 0.13
CA MET A 7 -22.48 -3.94 -0.02
C MET A 7 -21.32 -3.57 0.91
N GLU A 8 -21.36 -4.03 2.15
CA GLU A 8 -20.27 -3.81 3.11
C GLU A 8 -18.98 -4.50 2.65
N ALA A 9 -19.07 -5.71 2.13
CA ALA A 9 -17.93 -6.39 1.53
C ALA A 9 -17.32 -5.62 0.36
N SER A 10 -18.16 -5.01 -0.48
CA SER A 10 -17.70 -4.16 -1.60
C SER A 10 -17.01 -2.89 -1.09
N ARG A 11 -17.52 -2.27 -0.03
CA ARG A 11 -16.88 -1.11 0.61
C ARG A 11 -15.52 -1.47 1.20
N ALA A 12 -15.46 -2.57 1.93
CA ALA A 12 -14.21 -3.05 2.50
C ALA A 12 -13.19 -3.36 1.40
N GLY A 13 -13.62 -3.95 0.29
CA GLY A 13 -12.79 -4.18 -0.89
C GLY A 13 -12.25 -2.87 -1.48
N MET A 14 -13.08 -1.85 -1.62
CA MET A 14 -12.65 -0.52 -2.10
C MET A 14 -11.60 0.10 -1.17
N GLN A 15 -11.81 0.02 0.15
CA GLN A 15 -10.84 0.51 1.12
C GLN A 15 -9.50 -0.21 1.04
N ASN A 16 -9.52 -1.53 0.93
CA ASN A 16 -8.30 -2.34 0.82
C ASN A 16 -7.51 -2.00 -0.44
N GLU A 17 -8.19 -1.87 -1.57
CA GLU A 17 -7.52 -1.50 -2.83
C GLU A 17 -6.96 -0.07 -2.77
N ARG A 18 -7.66 0.84 -2.12
CA ARG A 18 -7.17 2.21 -1.89
C ARG A 18 -5.91 2.22 -1.04
N LEU A 19 -5.89 1.45 0.04
CA LEU A 19 -4.70 1.31 0.89
C LEU A 19 -3.51 0.75 0.11
N ARG A 20 -3.74 -0.24 -0.75
CA ARG A 20 -2.70 -0.79 -1.62
C ARG A 20 -2.17 0.24 -2.60
N MET A 21 -3.04 1.03 -3.22
CA MET A 21 -2.63 2.14 -4.11
C MET A 21 -1.80 3.18 -3.35
N ASP A 22 -2.25 3.59 -2.18
CA ASP A 22 -1.53 4.55 -1.34
C ASP A 22 -0.15 4.04 -0.94
N GLN A 23 -0.06 2.76 -0.57
CA GLN A 23 1.21 2.13 -0.20
C GLN A 23 2.18 2.11 -1.39
N SER A 24 1.73 1.66 -2.56
CA SER A 24 2.55 1.62 -3.78
C SER A 24 2.96 3.03 -4.22
N SER A 25 2.07 3.99 -4.13
CA SER A 25 2.36 5.39 -4.44
C SER A 25 3.46 5.96 -3.53
N ARG A 26 3.39 5.68 -2.23
CA ARG A 26 4.43 6.08 -1.27
C ARG A 26 5.76 5.40 -1.57
N ASN A 27 5.75 4.11 -1.88
CA ASN A 27 6.96 3.38 -2.22
C ASN A 27 7.63 3.97 -3.47
N ILE A 28 6.86 4.30 -4.50
CA ILE A 28 7.37 4.94 -5.71
C ILE A 28 7.94 6.33 -5.40
N ALA A 29 7.23 7.12 -4.62
CA ALA A 29 7.67 8.48 -4.25
C ALA A 29 8.97 8.46 -3.44
N LEU A 30 9.17 7.46 -2.60
CA LEU A 30 10.34 7.32 -1.75
C LEU A 30 11.53 6.62 -2.43
N ALA A 31 11.34 6.06 -3.62
CA ALA A 31 12.37 5.27 -4.31
C ALA A 31 13.67 6.04 -4.56
N ASN A 32 13.58 7.34 -4.81
CA ASN A 32 14.71 8.23 -5.05
C ASN A 32 15.02 9.16 -3.88
N THR A 33 14.43 8.92 -2.72
CA THR A 33 14.67 9.72 -1.51
C THR A 33 15.71 9.01 -0.66
N PRO A 34 16.87 9.62 -0.39
CA PRO A 34 17.90 9.00 0.43
C PRO A 34 17.43 8.84 1.88
N VAL A 35 17.84 7.75 2.49
CA VAL A 35 17.53 7.43 3.89
C VAL A 35 18.74 7.80 4.75
N SER A 36 18.52 8.55 5.84
CA SER A 36 19.61 8.89 6.76
C SER A 36 20.14 7.64 7.47
N PRO A 37 21.44 7.62 7.82
CA PRO A 37 22.00 6.50 8.57
C PRO A 37 21.28 6.21 9.89
N GLN A 38 20.80 7.25 10.56
CA GLN A 38 20.03 7.13 11.80
C GLN A 38 18.67 6.45 11.57
N ALA A 39 17.97 6.83 10.49
CA ALA A 39 16.71 6.21 10.12
C ALA A 39 16.88 4.73 9.73
N LEU A 40 18.00 4.36 9.13
CA LEU A 40 18.34 2.97 8.85
C LEU A 40 18.50 2.13 10.12
N GLN A 41 19.22 2.67 11.11
CA GLN A 41 19.39 1.99 12.38
C GLN A 41 18.06 1.78 13.09
N GLN A 42 17.19 2.78 13.08
CA GLN A 42 15.84 2.68 13.64
C GLN A 42 14.99 1.62 12.93
N ARG A 43 15.05 1.56 11.59
CA ARG A 43 14.33 0.54 10.81
C ARG A 43 14.85 -0.86 11.09
N GLN A 44 16.14 -1.04 11.25
CA GLN A 44 16.74 -2.33 11.62
C GLN A 44 16.30 -2.77 13.02
N ALA A 45 16.24 -1.84 13.97
CA ALA A 45 15.77 -2.11 15.34
C ALA A 45 14.30 -2.53 15.35
N VAL A 46 13.44 -1.84 14.60
CA VAL A 46 12.02 -2.18 14.47
C VAL A 46 11.84 -3.53 13.78
N SER A 47 12.62 -3.82 12.74
CA SER A 47 12.58 -5.11 12.05
C SER A 47 12.97 -6.28 12.97
N PHE A 48 13.95 -6.07 13.84
CA PHE A 48 14.35 -7.07 14.84
C PHE A 48 13.25 -7.30 15.87
N ALA A 49 12.62 -6.23 16.37
CA ALA A 49 11.51 -6.32 17.31
C ALA A 49 10.28 -7.02 16.68
N SER A 50 10.01 -6.79 15.40
CA SER A 50 8.94 -7.45 14.67
C SER A 50 9.16 -8.95 14.48
N LYS A 51 10.41 -9.40 14.32
CA LYS A 51 10.74 -10.82 14.23
C LYS A 51 10.52 -11.58 15.54
N LEU A 52 10.45 -10.89 16.67
CA LEU A 52 10.28 -11.48 17.99
C LEU A 52 8.84 -11.66 18.44
N GLY A 53 7.84 -11.33 17.64
CA GLY A 53 6.47 -11.67 17.96
C GLY A 53 5.36 -10.68 17.62
N GLY A 54 5.55 -9.79 16.64
CA GLY A 54 4.47 -8.91 16.19
C GLY A 54 3.80 -9.41 14.91
N PRO A 55 2.46 -9.29 14.80
CA PRO A 55 1.73 -9.64 13.57
C PRO A 55 1.95 -8.67 12.41
N ASP A 56 2.69 -7.62 12.63
CA ASP A 56 2.96 -6.58 11.64
C ASP A 56 4.38 -6.73 11.09
N SER A 57 4.53 -7.71 10.22
CA SER A 57 5.77 -7.86 9.47
C SER A 57 5.85 -6.78 8.38
N THR A 58 6.19 -5.58 8.79
CA THR A 58 6.82 -4.66 7.86
C THR A 58 8.13 -5.30 7.45
N VAL A 59 8.11 -5.95 6.30
CA VAL A 59 9.30 -6.52 5.68
C VAL A 59 10.40 -5.46 5.73
N PRO A 60 11.60 -5.76 6.25
CA PRO A 60 12.69 -4.81 6.20
C PRO A 60 12.90 -4.46 4.74
N GLN A 61 12.61 -3.22 4.39
CA GLN A 61 12.84 -2.77 3.03
C GLN A 61 14.33 -2.85 2.77
N ALA A 62 14.72 -3.74 1.86
CA ALA A 62 16.07 -3.78 1.37
C ALA A 62 16.49 -2.38 0.92
N THR A 63 17.73 -2.02 1.16
CA THR A 63 18.25 -0.72 0.74
C THR A 63 19.20 -0.90 -0.43
N ARG A 64 19.14 0.05 -1.36
CA ARG A 64 20.10 0.19 -2.45
C ARG A 64 21.16 1.20 -2.03
N THR A 65 22.43 0.87 -2.20
CA THR A 65 23.55 1.75 -1.84
C THR A 65 24.20 2.35 -3.08
N VAL A 66 24.52 3.64 -3.01
CA VAL A 66 25.25 4.37 -4.05
C VAL A 66 26.46 5.03 -3.40
N HIS A 67 27.65 4.89 -3.99
CA HIS A 67 28.86 5.54 -3.50
C HIS A 67 28.90 7.02 -3.94
N ASP A 68 28.62 7.91 -3.00
CA ASP A 68 28.71 9.36 -3.20
C ASP A 68 29.13 10.04 -1.89
N PRO A 69 30.46 10.15 -1.65
CA PRO A 69 30.98 10.74 -0.41
C PRO A 69 30.64 12.22 -0.22
N SER A 70 30.29 12.92 -1.31
CA SER A 70 29.96 14.33 -1.27
C SER A 70 28.50 14.61 -0.89
N HIS A 71 27.67 13.57 -0.86
CA HIS A 71 26.24 13.71 -0.55
C HIS A 71 26.04 14.00 0.95
N PRO A 72 25.14 14.94 1.31
CA PRO A 72 24.89 15.29 2.73
C PRO A 72 24.39 14.13 3.58
N MET A 73 23.77 13.13 2.96
CA MET A 73 23.20 11.95 3.61
C MET A 73 24.13 10.72 3.52
N ALA A 74 25.38 10.89 3.07
CA ALA A 74 26.33 9.80 3.02
C ALA A 74 26.70 9.32 4.43
N ASP A 75 26.90 8.01 4.56
CA ASP A 75 27.40 7.42 5.81
C ASP A 75 28.92 7.64 5.97
N ALA A 76 29.48 7.12 7.08
CA ALA A 76 30.92 7.24 7.38
C ALA A 76 31.82 6.61 6.31
N LYS A 77 31.30 5.69 5.51
CA LYS A 77 32.00 5.01 4.40
C LYS A 77 31.80 5.69 3.05
N GLY A 78 31.00 6.76 2.99
CA GLY A 78 30.68 7.48 1.76
C GLY A 78 29.60 6.87 0.91
N PHE A 79 28.73 6.03 1.48
CA PHE A 79 27.60 5.43 0.80
C PHE A 79 26.29 6.11 1.17
N VAL A 80 25.47 6.39 0.16
CA VAL A 80 24.09 6.87 0.33
C VAL A 80 23.16 5.69 0.19
N HIS A 81 22.21 5.57 1.12
CA HIS A 81 21.24 4.49 1.15
C HIS A 81 19.89 4.99 0.62
N TYR A 82 19.35 4.25 -0.34
CA TYR A 82 18.00 4.48 -0.90
C TYR A 82 17.12 3.26 -0.64
N PRO A 83 15.80 3.43 -0.50
CA PRO A 83 14.90 2.27 -0.47
C PRO A 83 15.02 1.46 -1.77
N ALA A 84 15.20 0.15 -1.65
CA ALA A 84 15.18 -0.74 -2.81
C ALA A 84 13.73 -1.01 -3.20
N VAL A 85 13.22 -0.26 -4.17
CA VAL A 85 11.85 -0.37 -4.66
C VAL A 85 11.88 -0.94 -6.08
N ASP A 86 11.13 -2.02 -6.30
CA ASP A 86 10.90 -2.54 -7.64
C ASP A 86 9.77 -1.73 -8.30
N MET A 87 10.15 -0.78 -9.16
CA MET A 87 9.22 0.14 -9.82
C MET A 87 8.19 -0.60 -10.67
N VAL A 88 8.59 -1.68 -11.35
CA VAL A 88 7.69 -2.47 -12.20
C VAL A 88 6.63 -3.15 -11.32
N GLN A 89 7.05 -3.74 -10.21
CA GLN A 89 6.14 -4.38 -9.27
C GLN A 89 5.17 -3.39 -8.64
N GLU A 90 5.66 -2.23 -8.24
CA GLU A 90 4.82 -1.18 -7.63
C GLU A 90 3.81 -0.61 -8.63
N MET A 91 4.22 -0.37 -9.87
CA MET A 91 3.30 0.07 -10.93
C MET A 91 2.26 -0.99 -11.26
N THR A 92 2.65 -2.27 -11.29
CA THR A 92 1.73 -3.39 -11.48
C THR A 92 0.72 -3.48 -10.34
N THR A 93 1.18 -3.31 -9.10
CA THR A 93 0.32 -3.28 -7.92
C THR A 93 -0.69 -2.12 -7.98
N MET A 94 -0.24 -0.92 -8.35
CA MET A 94 -1.13 0.23 -8.54
C MET A 94 -2.19 -0.03 -9.60
N LEU A 95 -1.79 -0.57 -10.74
CA LEU A 95 -2.72 -0.88 -11.84
C LEU A 95 -3.74 -1.94 -11.41
N THR A 96 -3.29 -3.02 -10.77
CA THR A 96 -4.15 -4.09 -10.28
C THR A 96 -5.12 -3.58 -9.21
N ALA A 97 -4.62 -2.78 -8.26
CA ALA A 97 -5.44 -2.19 -7.20
C ALA A 97 -6.46 -1.19 -7.76
N SER A 98 -6.09 -0.39 -8.76
CA SER A 98 -7.01 0.51 -9.45
C SER A 98 -8.15 -0.24 -10.14
N ARG A 99 -7.84 -1.33 -10.83
CA ARG A 99 -8.86 -2.20 -11.46
C ARG A 99 -9.75 -2.87 -10.42
N GLY A 100 -9.17 -3.34 -9.32
CA GLY A 100 -9.92 -3.92 -8.20
C GLY A 100 -10.86 -2.91 -7.56
N TYR A 101 -10.41 -1.69 -7.37
CA TYR A 101 -11.24 -0.58 -6.88
C TYR A 101 -12.43 -0.32 -7.81
N GLU A 102 -12.19 -0.17 -9.11
CA GLU A 102 -13.24 0.04 -10.11
C GLU A 102 -14.26 -1.11 -10.12
N ALA A 103 -13.79 -2.35 -10.05
CA ALA A 103 -14.66 -3.52 -9.99
C ALA A 103 -15.56 -3.49 -8.76
N ASN A 104 -15.03 -3.13 -7.60
CA ASN A 104 -15.82 -2.99 -6.37
C ASN A 104 -16.82 -1.83 -6.45
N VAL A 105 -16.47 -0.72 -7.07
CA VAL A 105 -17.39 0.40 -7.32
C VAL A 105 -18.55 -0.04 -8.20
N ARG A 106 -18.27 -0.75 -9.28
CA ARG A 106 -19.33 -1.28 -10.17
C ARG A 106 -20.24 -2.25 -9.44
N SER A 107 -19.68 -3.16 -8.67
CA SER A 107 -20.46 -4.10 -7.85
C SER A 107 -21.36 -3.38 -6.86
N PHE A 108 -20.82 -2.40 -6.15
CA PHE A 108 -21.57 -1.58 -5.21
C PHE A 108 -22.75 -0.87 -5.89
N ASN A 109 -22.51 -0.26 -7.05
CA ASN A 109 -23.55 0.46 -7.79
C ASN A 109 -24.67 -0.47 -8.30
N VAL A 110 -24.30 -1.67 -8.78
CA VAL A 110 -25.28 -2.69 -9.19
C VAL A 110 -26.13 -3.11 -7.99
N LEU A 111 -25.52 -3.41 -6.86
CA LEU A 111 -26.23 -3.80 -5.64
C LEU A 111 -27.15 -2.69 -5.15
N ARG A 112 -26.69 -1.43 -5.18
CA ARG A 112 -27.49 -0.27 -4.84
C ARG A 112 -28.72 -0.15 -5.74
N SER A 113 -28.55 -0.32 -7.04
CA SER A 113 -29.66 -0.32 -8.02
C SER A 113 -30.66 -1.43 -7.73
N MET A 114 -30.20 -2.61 -7.38
CA MET A 114 -31.06 -3.74 -7.01
C MET A 114 -31.87 -3.42 -5.75
N VAL A 115 -31.25 -2.84 -4.73
CA VAL A 115 -31.95 -2.43 -3.50
C VAL A 115 -33.05 -1.40 -3.80
N LEU A 116 -32.74 -0.39 -4.60
CA LEU A 116 -33.70 0.64 -4.96
C LEU A 116 -34.89 0.07 -5.72
N ARG A 117 -34.65 -0.84 -6.68
CA ARG A 117 -35.72 -1.53 -7.40
C ARG A 117 -36.57 -2.42 -6.49
N ALA A 118 -35.93 -3.12 -5.57
CA ALA A 118 -36.63 -3.95 -4.59
C ALA A 118 -37.53 -3.11 -3.68
N LEU A 119 -37.08 -1.93 -3.26
CA LEU A 119 -37.86 -0.97 -2.47
C LEU A 119 -39.04 -0.41 -3.26
N GLU A 120 -38.84 -0.07 -4.54
CA GLU A 120 -39.91 0.36 -5.43
C GLU A 120 -41.01 -0.70 -5.59
N LEU A 121 -40.63 -1.95 -5.79
CA LEU A 121 -41.55 -3.09 -5.88
C LEU A 121 -42.24 -3.36 -4.55
N GLY A 122 -41.54 -3.18 -3.43
CA GLY A 122 -42.13 -3.36 -2.10
C GLY A 122 -43.08 -2.24 -1.68
N ALA A 123 -42.98 -1.06 -2.29
CA ALA A 123 -43.87 0.10 -2.03
C ALA A 123 -45.19 0.05 -2.81
N LYS A 124 -45.33 -0.86 -3.73
CA LYS A 124 -46.57 -1.14 -4.46
C LYS A 124 -47.29 -2.30 -3.79
#